data_f05ce8e09309023751fe67e7b260c2c8
#
_entry.id   f05ce8e09309023751fe67e7b260c2c8
#
_cell.length_a   1.000
_cell.length_b   1.000
_cell.length_c   1.000
_cell.angle_alpha   90.00
_cell.angle_beta   90.00
_cell.angle_gamma   90.00
#
_symmetry.space_group_name_H-M   'P 1'
#
loop_
_entity.id
_entity.type
_entity.pdbx_description
1 polymer ?
#
loop_
_entity_poly.entity_id
_entity_poly.type
_entity_poly.pdbx_seq_one_letter_code
_entity_poly.pdbx_strand_id
1 'polypeptide(L)'
;MQLSNDQLANIAHDYYISKLNIAEISAKYNLSRYLIDKALSDAEKTGIVQINIKEGAKQNPGLEKSFRQQFGLKEAFILKKLETKNQESEKIVSFAAEQIQSYMQSSKNVGITWGTTMLDIINSFTEVKNDDLTFIQLVGYPLQGNDRKNPLESIAAAQCGGHFRTLPAPLYSSNPDLVNLIKKEPFYEQLDELYDNMDLLVASLGTLQAFEEESFLHEKYESLLFKNIHQKSISGMIFGRPYDHEGHFFSSITDKIIGISDQQIVKTPVRFVVVNDRFKSEALLGALKSGIITHLVTSETIANRVLQLQEESGP
;
A
#
# COMPACT_ATOMS: atom_id res chain seq x y z
N MET A 1 -7.92 -48.81 -9.82
CA MET A 1 -8.71 -48.06 -10.81
C MET A 1 -8.32 -46.61 -10.69
N GLN A 2 -7.75 -46.03 -11.74
CA GLN A 2 -7.34 -44.62 -11.73
C GLN A 2 -8.45 -43.80 -12.42
N LEU A 3 -9.01 -42.84 -11.71
CA LEU A 3 -10.07 -41.98 -12.27
C LEU A 3 -9.44 -40.93 -13.21
N SER A 4 -10.20 -40.57 -14.25
CA SER A 4 -9.76 -39.46 -15.13
C SER A 4 -9.92 -38.11 -14.47
N ASN A 5 -9.23 -37.09 -14.99
CA ASN A 5 -9.35 -35.71 -14.49
C ASN A 5 -10.79 -35.20 -14.52
N ASP A 6 -11.57 -35.56 -15.55
CA ASP A 6 -12.98 -35.19 -15.64
C ASP A 6 -13.83 -35.86 -14.54
N GLN A 7 -13.53 -37.12 -14.21
CA GLN A 7 -14.22 -37.84 -13.13
C GLN A 7 -13.86 -37.22 -11.76
N LEU A 8 -12.58 -36.86 -11.55
CA LEU A 8 -12.14 -36.16 -10.34
C LEU A 8 -12.81 -34.77 -10.21
N ALA A 9 -12.90 -34.03 -11.31
CA ALA A 9 -13.56 -32.72 -11.32
C ALA A 9 -15.07 -32.83 -11.01
N ASN A 10 -15.76 -33.81 -11.59
CA ASN A 10 -17.20 -34.03 -11.36
C ASN A 10 -17.47 -34.43 -9.89
N ILE A 11 -16.70 -35.35 -9.33
CA ILE A 11 -16.82 -35.79 -7.94
C ILE A 11 -16.53 -34.58 -6.99
N ALA A 12 -15.50 -33.82 -7.28
CA ALA A 12 -15.16 -32.62 -6.52
C ALA A 12 -16.25 -31.56 -6.61
N HIS A 13 -16.82 -31.31 -7.80
CA HIS A 13 -17.93 -30.38 -7.98
C HIS A 13 -19.15 -30.79 -7.13
N ASP A 14 -19.51 -32.06 -7.17
CA ASP A 14 -20.64 -32.59 -6.39
C ASP A 14 -20.40 -32.38 -4.88
N TYR A 15 -19.18 -32.60 -4.39
CA TYR A 15 -18.84 -32.45 -2.98
C TYR A 15 -18.74 -30.98 -2.55
N TYR A 16 -17.93 -30.16 -3.26
CA TYR A 16 -17.62 -28.81 -2.82
C TYR A 16 -18.69 -27.78 -3.22
N ILE A 17 -19.29 -27.93 -4.39
CA ILE A 17 -20.25 -26.95 -4.94
C ILE A 17 -21.69 -27.40 -4.69
N SER A 18 -22.05 -28.62 -5.07
CA SER A 18 -23.41 -29.17 -4.91
C SER A 18 -23.71 -29.63 -3.48
N LYS A 19 -22.68 -29.66 -2.59
CA LYS A 19 -22.79 -30.03 -1.16
C LYS A 19 -23.36 -31.42 -0.93
N LEU A 20 -23.21 -32.36 -1.89
CA LEU A 20 -23.58 -33.73 -1.68
C LEU A 20 -22.64 -34.39 -0.68
N ASN A 21 -23.17 -35.28 0.18
CA ASN A 21 -22.33 -36.03 1.10
C ASN A 21 -21.68 -37.23 0.37
N ILE A 22 -20.64 -37.80 1.00
CA ILE A 22 -19.86 -38.91 0.42
C ILE A 22 -20.72 -40.14 0.08
N ALA A 23 -21.80 -40.39 0.85
CA ALA A 23 -22.70 -41.53 0.60
C ALA A 23 -23.53 -41.28 -0.66
N GLU A 24 -24.04 -40.08 -0.87
CA GLU A 24 -24.80 -39.69 -2.07
C GLU A 24 -23.92 -39.76 -3.32
N ILE A 25 -22.67 -39.23 -3.21
CA ILE A 25 -21.70 -39.31 -4.32
C ILE A 25 -21.32 -40.76 -4.62
N SER A 26 -21.12 -41.57 -3.58
CA SER A 26 -20.84 -43.00 -3.70
C SER A 26 -21.96 -43.74 -4.47
N ALA A 27 -23.23 -43.45 -4.15
CA ALA A 27 -24.36 -43.98 -4.84
C ALA A 27 -24.47 -43.47 -6.29
N LYS A 28 -24.24 -42.18 -6.51
CA LYS A 28 -24.34 -41.56 -7.85
C LYS A 28 -23.33 -42.12 -8.84
N TYR A 29 -22.08 -42.36 -8.41
CA TYR A 29 -20.99 -42.81 -9.26
C TYR A 29 -20.77 -44.33 -9.17
N ASN A 30 -21.53 -45.03 -8.35
CA ASN A 30 -21.38 -46.47 -8.07
C ASN A 30 -19.92 -46.81 -7.66
N LEU A 31 -19.32 -45.98 -6.81
CA LEU A 31 -17.96 -46.11 -6.27
C LEU A 31 -18.04 -46.31 -4.78
N SER A 32 -17.08 -47.03 -4.17
CA SER A 32 -16.99 -47.11 -2.72
C SER A 32 -16.67 -45.74 -2.08
N ARG A 33 -17.11 -45.52 -0.84
CA ARG A 33 -16.81 -44.31 -0.08
C ARG A 33 -15.30 -44.03 -0.03
N TYR A 34 -14.49 -45.08 0.15
CA TYR A 34 -13.03 -44.97 0.11
C TYR A 34 -12.50 -44.42 -1.22
N LEU A 35 -13.08 -44.84 -2.37
CA LEU A 35 -12.69 -44.33 -3.67
C LEU A 35 -13.12 -42.87 -3.87
N ILE A 36 -14.25 -42.48 -3.32
CA ILE A 36 -14.66 -41.05 -3.32
C ILE A 36 -13.71 -40.20 -2.52
N ASP A 37 -13.37 -40.60 -1.28
CA ASP A 37 -12.38 -39.87 -0.44
C ASP A 37 -11.03 -39.77 -1.14
N LYS A 38 -10.57 -40.84 -1.74
CA LYS A 38 -9.34 -40.87 -2.52
C LYS A 38 -9.42 -39.93 -3.73
N ALA A 39 -10.54 -39.92 -4.44
CA ALA A 39 -10.74 -39.03 -5.60
C ALA A 39 -10.69 -37.55 -5.20
N LEU A 40 -11.29 -37.17 -4.07
CA LEU A 40 -11.22 -35.83 -3.55
C LEU A 40 -9.77 -35.44 -3.19
N SER A 41 -9.05 -36.33 -2.50
CA SER A 41 -7.63 -36.11 -2.20
C SER A 41 -6.76 -36.02 -3.46
N ASP A 42 -7.02 -36.83 -4.47
CA ASP A 42 -6.29 -36.81 -5.74
C ASP A 42 -6.64 -35.51 -6.54
N ALA A 43 -7.89 -35.05 -6.48
CA ALA A 43 -8.31 -33.77 -7.08
C ALA A 43 -7.59 -32.55 -6.45
N GLU A 44 -7.35 -32.56 -5.12
CA GLU A 44 -6.53 -31.55 -4.45
C GLU A 44 -5.06 -31.63 -4.86
N LYS A 45 -4.47 -32.83 -4.85
CA LYS A 45 -3.07 -33.06 -5.23
C LYS A 45 -2.75 -32.68 -6.67
N THR A 46 -3.70 -32.91 -7.57
CA THR A 46 -3.54 -32.58 -9.00
C THR A 46 -3.89 -31.12 -9.33
N GLY A 47 -4.34 -30.32 -8.32
CA GLY A 47 -4.72 -28.93 -8.51
C GLY A 47 -6.07 -28.71 -9.20
N ILE A 48 -6.86 -29.78 -9.45
CA ILE A 48 -8.25 -29.68 -9.93
C ILE A 48 -9.12 -28.96 -8.89
N VAL A 49 -8.86 -29.21 -7.61
CA VAL A 49 -9.42 -28.47 -6.48
C VAL A 49 -8.32 -27.61 -5.84
N GLN A 50 -8.58 -26.33 -5.73
CA GLN A 50 -7.75 -25.40 -4.98
C GLN A 50 -8.58 -24.78 -3.85
N ILE A 51 -8.26 -25.14 -2.61
CA ILE A 51 -8.92 -24.60 -1.42
C ILE A 51 -8.08 -23.44 -0.90
N ASN A 52 -8.59 -22.22 -1.01
CA ASN A 52 -7.98 -21.04 -0.45
C ASN A 52 -8.73 -20.63 0.82
N ILE A 53 -8.13 -20.89 1.98
CA ILE A 53 -8.66 -20.48 3.28
C ILE A 53 -8.08 -19.10 3.58
N LYS A 54 -8.89 -18.05 3.45
CA LYS A 54 -8.52 -16.72 3.93
C LYS A 54 -8.52 -16.72 5.45
N GLU A 55 -7.40 -17.06 6.05
CA GLU A 55 -7.21 -16.77 7.47
C GLU A 55 -7.16 -15.26 7.67
N GLY A 56 -7.98 -14.73 8.57
CA GLY A 56 -7.92 -13.33 8.99
C GLY A 56 -6.50 -12.99 9.46
N ALA A 57 -6.02 -11.78 9.15
CA ALA A 57 -4.72 -11.35 9.62
C ALA A 57 -4.72 -11.25 11.15
N LYS A 58 -3.92 -12.09 11.81
CA LYS A 58 -3.74 -12.00 13.27
C LYS A 58 -2.98 -10.73 13.60
N GLN A 59 -3.55 -9.89 14.45
CA GLN A 59 -2.98 -8.62 14.89
C GLN A 59 -2.35 -8.74 16.28
N ASN A 60 -1.52 -7.76 16.66
CA ASN A 60 -0.94 -7.62 17.99
C ASN A 60 -1.53 -6.38 18.71
N PRO A 61 -2.64 -6.53 19.45
CA PRO A 61 -3.32 -5.41 20.11
C PRO A 61 -2.45 -4.64 21.12
N GLY A 62 -1.47 -5.33 21.72
CA GLY A 62 -0.52 -4.70 22.65
C GLY A 62 0.37 -3.68 21.96
N LEU A 63 1.00 -4.05 20.84
CA LEU A 63 1.82 -3.15 20.04
C LEU A 63 0.98 -2.04 19.39
N GLU A 64 -0.21 -2.35 18.89
CA GLU A 64 -1.13 -1.36 18.34
C GLU A 64 -1.47 -0.26 19.34
N LYS A 65 -1.82 -0.65 20.57
CA LYS A 65 -2.07 0.30 21.66
C LYS A 65 -0.84 1.14 21.98
N SER A 66 0.33 0.50 22.07
CA SER A 66 1.61 1.20 22.35
C SER A 66 1.90 2.24 21.26
N PHE A 67 1.79 1.87 19.99
CA PHE A 67 2.05 2.78 18.87
C PHE A 67 1.07 3.96 18.83
N ARG A 68 -0.23 3.72 19.04
CA ARG A 68 -1.21 4.80 19.11
C ARG A 68 -0.89 5.78 20.23
N GLN A 69 -0.53 5.30 21.41
CA GLN A 69 -0.21 6.16 22.55
C GLN A 69 1.11 6.93 22.38
N GLN A 70 2.13 6.26 21.87
CA GLN A 70 3.48 6.80 21.78
C GLN A 70 3.65 7.78 20.62
N PHE A 71 3.04 7.48 19.47
CA PHE A 71 3.18 8.27 18.25
C PHE A 71 1.93 9.08 17.87
N GLY A 72 0.90 9.09 18.72
CA GLY A 72 -0.31 9.87 18.48
C GLY A 72 -1.15 9.40 17.27
N LEU A 73 -1.02 8.12 16.88
CA LEU A 73 -1.80 7.56 15.78
C LEU A 73 -3.27 7.44 16.16
N LYS A 74 -4.16 7.70 15.20
CA LYS A 74 -5.59 7.41 15.34
C LYS A 74 -5.82 5.91 15.31
N GLU A 75 -5.19 5.22 14.35
CA GLU A 75 -5.23 3.76 14.22
C GLU A 75 -3.86 3.18 13.88
N ALA A 76 -3.59 2.02 14.43
CA ALA A 76 -2.42 1.21 14.12
C ALA A 76 -2.85 -0.24 13.96
N PHE A 77 -2.52 -0.84 12.84
CA PHE A 77 -2.75 -2.25 12.54
C PHE A 77 -1.39 -2.94 12.44
N ILE A 78 -1.06 -3.73 13.44
CA ILE A 78 0.24 -4.42 13.53
C ILE A 78 0.02 -5.91 13.43
N LEU A 79 0.34 -6.47 12.26
CA LEU A 79 0.14 -7.88 11.97
C LEU A 79 1.20 -8.73 12.66
N LYS A 80 0.79 -9.85 13.25
CA LYS A 80 1.72 -10.81 13.85
C LYS A 80 2.70 -11.33 12.82
N LYS A 81 3.92 -11.59 13.27
CA LYS A 81 5.00 -12.17 12.47
C LYS A 81 4.56 -13.45 11.77
N LEU A 82 4.95 -13.62 10.51
CA LEU A 82 4.81 -14.85 9.73
C LEU A 82 6.16 -15.55 9.54
N GLU A 83 6.13 -16.75 8.95
CA GLU A 83 7.33 -17.60 8.83
C GLU A 83 8.37 -17.01 7.87
N THR A 84 7.93 -16.41 6.77
CA THR A 84 8.82 -15.83 5.76
C THR A 84 8.53 -14.34 5.52
N LYS A 85 9.56 -13.59 5.07
CA LYS A 85 9.45 -12.17 4.73
C LYS A 85 8.43 -11.93 3.61
N ASN A 86 8.40 -12.79 2.60
CA ASN A 86 7.48 -12.64 1.47
C ASN A 86 6.02 -12.80 1.91
N GLN A 87 5.73 -13.84 2.71
CA GLN A 87 4.39 -14.03 3.27
C GLN A 87 3.96 -12.85 4.15
N GLU A 88 4.89 -12.31 4.96
CA GLU A 88 4.63 -11.15 5.80
C GLU A 88 4.28 -9.91 4.96
N SER A 89 5.08 -9.63 3.92
CA SER A 89 4.84 -8.52 2.99
C SER A 89 3.51 -8.65 2.24
N GLU A 90 3.24 -9.81 1.66
CA GLU A 90 1.98 -10.11 0.95
C GLU A 90 0.76 -9.96 1.87
N LYS A 91 0.89 -10.41 3.14
CA LYS A 91 -0.19 -10.30 4.11
C LYS A 91 -0.44 -8.85 4.54
N ILE A 92 0.63 -8.05 4.72
CA ILE A 92 0.51 -6.62 4.99
C ILE A 92 -0.21 -5.92 3.85
N VAL A 93 0.19 -6.19 2.60
CA VAL A 93 -0.41 -5.60 1.39
C VAL A 93 -1.89 -5.95 1.28
N SER A 94 -2.25 -7.24 1.38
CA SER A 94 -3.65 -7.67 1.28
C SER A 94 -4.52 -7.10 2.40
N PHE A 95 -4.02 -7.10 3.64
CA PHE A 95 -4.72 -6.51 4.77
C PHE A 95 -4.88 -4.99 4.63
N ALA A 96 -3.81 -4.30 4.19
CA ALA A 96 -3.87 -2.87 3.92
C ALA A 96 -4.90 -2.52 2.84
N ALA A 97 -4.99 -3.32 1.77
CA ALA A 97 -5.98 -3.16 0.74
C ALA A 97 -7.42 -3.24 1.29
N GLU A 98 -7.71 -4.26 2.12
CA GLU A 98 -9.01 -4.41 2.79
C GLU A 98 -9.33 -3.20 3.68
N GLN A 99 -8.37 -2.74 4.50
CA GLN A 99 -8.57 -1.59 5.37
C GLN A 99 -8.79 -0.29 4.57
N ILE A 100 -7.96 -0.02 3.58
CA ILE A 100 -8.09 1.16 2.71
C ILE A 100 -9.46 1.18 2.04
N GLN A 101 -9.91 0.05 1.48
CA GLN A 101 -11.25 -0.05 0.88
C GLN A 101 -12.38 0.19 1.89
N SER A 102 -12.19 -0.18 3.16
CA SER A 102 -13.14 0.17 4.23
C SER A 102 -13.24 1.68 4.44
N TYR A 103 -12.12 2.41 4.46
CA TYR A 103 -12.12 3.88 4.55
C TYR A 103 -12.70 4.55 3.29
N MET A 104 -12.49 3.96 2.11
CA MET A 104 -13.07 4.45 0.86
C MET A 104 -14.60 4.49 0.85
N GLN A 105 -15.28 3.64 1.65
CA GLN A 105 -16.75 3.64 1.73
C GLN A 105 -17.34 4.97 2.21
N SER A 106 -16.57 5.73 2.99
CA SER A 106 -16.96 7.03 3.51
C SER A 106 -16.20 8.20 2.86
N SER A 107 -15.39 7.93 1.84
CA SER A 107 -14.56 8.91 1.15
C SER A 107 -15.09 9.22 -0.23
N LYS A 108 -14.85 10.44 -0.70
CA LYS A 108 -15.04 10.86 -2.09
C LYS A 108 -13.70 11.06 -2.79
N ASN A 109 -12.76 11.74 -2.14
CA ASN A 109 -11.47 12.09 -2.67
C ASN A 109 -10.35 11.26 -2.01
N VAL A 110 -9.71 10.40 -2.80
CA VAL A 110 -8.67 9.48 -2.35
C VAL A 110 -7.36 9.80 -3.06
N GLY A 111 -6.42 10.34 -2.31
CA GLY A 111 -5.09 10.65 -2.84
C GLY A 111 -4.15 9.46 -2.77
N ILE A 112 -3.41 9.23 -3.86
CA ILE A 112 -2.48 8.11 -3.98
C ILE A 112 -1.09 8.63 -4.36
N THR A 113 -0.05 8.08 -3.71
CA THR A 113 1.33 8.23 -4.15
C THR A 113 1.71 7.10 -5.11
N TRP A 114 2.81 7.29 -5.83
CA TRP A 114 3.40 6.22 -6.65
C TRP A 114 4.31 5.29 -5.82
N GLY A 115 4.62 4.13 -6.32
CA GLY A 115 5.53 3.15 -5.71
C GLY A 115 5.10 1.71 -5.91
N THR A 116 6.04 0.76 -5.79
CA THR A 116 5.75 -0.68 -5.93
C THR A 116 4.76 -1.17 -4.88
N THR A 117 4.96 -0.81 -3.61
CA THR A 117 4.02 -1.12 -2.52
C THR A 117 2.60 -0.60 -2.82
N MET A 118 2.48 0.61 -3.40
CA MET A 118 1.18 1.16 -3.77
C MET A 118 0.54 0.39 -4.91
N LEU A 119 1.31 -0.01 -5.92
CA LEU A 119 0.83 -0.86 -7.01
C LEU A 119 0.32 -2.21 -6.49
N ASP A 120 1.07 -2.85 -5.59
CA ASP A 120 0.69 -4.15 -5.01
C ASP A 120 -0.60 -4.04 -4.18
N ILE A 121 -0.78 -2.94 -3.42
CA ILE A 121 -2.01 -2.66 -2.68
C ILE A 121 -3.19 -2.48 -3.64
N ILE A 122 -3.03 -1.66 -4.68
CA ILE A 122 -4.10 -1.40 -5.65
C ILE A 122 -4.47 -2.69 -6.40
N ASN A 123 -3.49 -3.50 -6.80
CA ASN A 123 -3.75 -4.80 -7.43
C ASN A 123 -4.45 -5.78 -6.49
N SER A 124 -4.39 -5.57 -5.18
CA SER A 124 -5.07 -6.37 -4.16
C SER A 124 -6.47 -5.86 -3.81
N PHE A 125 -6.92 -4.74 -4.40
CA PHE A 125 -8.30 -4.27 -4.22
C PHE A 125 -9.28 -5.28 -4.78
N THR A 126 -10.37 -5.50 -4.05
CA THR A 126 -11.52 -6.23 -4.56
C THR A 126 -12.36 -5.31 -5.43
N GLU A 127 -13.01 -5.87 -6.45
CA GLU A 127 -13.90 -5.08 -7.31
C GLU A 127 -15.07 -4.54 -6.48
N VAL A 128 -15.18 -3.21 -6.42
CA VAL A 128 -16.28 -2.48 -5.76
C VAL A 128 -16.71 -1.40 -6.74
N LYS A 129 -18.01 -1.31 -7.03
CA LYS A 129 -18.51 -0.24 -7.90
C LYS A 129 -18.95 0.93 -7.03
N ASN A 130 -18.14 1.98 -6.99
CA ASN A 130 -18.48 3.25 -6.35
C ASN A 130 -18.14 4.42 -7.30
N ASP A 131 -19.11 4.87 -8.05
CA ASP A 131 -18.97 5.94 -9.05
C ASP A 131 -18.69 7.32 -8.43
N ASP A 132 -18.89 7.49 -7.12
CA ASP A 132 -18.63 8.74 -6.41
C ASP A 132 -17.16 8.94 -6.01
N LEU A 133 -16.34 7.89 -6.13
CA LEU A 133 -14.91 7.97 -5.80
C LEU A 133 -14.11 8.73 -6.86
N THR A 134 -13.21 9.57 -6.41
CA THR A 134 -12.18 10.18 -7.26
C THR A 134 -10.79 9.84 -6.72
N PHE A 135 -9.99 9.14 -7.51
CA PHE A 135 -8.60 8.84 -7.20
C PHE A 135 -7.69 9.95 -7.75
N ILE A 136 -6.83 10.50 -6.90
CA ILE A 136 -6.08 11.72 -7.20
C ILE A 136 -4.59 11.48 -7.00
N GLN A 137 -3.80 11.80 -8.02
CA GLN A 137 -2.36 11.80 -7.90
C GLN A 137 -1.89 12.92 -6.97
N LEU A 138 -1.13 12.58 -5.92
CA LEU A 138 -0.73 13.53 -4.90
C LEU A 138 0.51 14.35 -5.27
N VAL A 139 1.45 13.76 -5.98
CA VAL A 139 2.72 14.38 -6.36
C VAL A 139 3.08 14.01 -7.80
N GLY A 140 3.86 14.84 -8.45
CA GLY A 140 4.33 14.59 -9.81
C GLY A 140 5.13 13.28 -9.93
N TYR A 141 5.38 12.85 -11.16
CA TYR A 141 6.15 11.62 -11.43
C TYR A 141 7.66 11.87 -11.37
N PRO A 142 8.44 10.89 -10.88
CA PRO A 142 9.87 10.85 -11.17
C PRO A 142 10.05 10.55 -12.66
N LEU A 143 10.23 11.51 -13.50
CA LEU A 143 10.25 11.52 -14.97
C LEU A 143 10.87 10.30 -15.70
N GLN A 144 11.03 9.18 -15.05
CA GLN A 144 11.48 7.94 -15.62
C GLN A 144 10.47 6.83 -15.36
N GLY A 145 10.01 6.22 -16.39
CA GLY A 145 9.12 5.09 -16.24
C GLY A 145 8.60 4.62 -17.58
N ASN A 146 9.48 4.03 -18.37
CA ASN A 146 9.08 3.33 -19.57
C ASN A 146 8.22 2.08 -19.28
N ASP A 147 8.13 1.65 -18.02
CA ASP A 147 7.56 0.36 -17.65
C ASP A 147 6.13 0.45 -17.11
N ARG A 148 5.65 1.64 -16.72
CA ARG A 148 4.26 1.80 -16.25
C ARG A 148 3.41 2.44 -17.33
N LYS A 149 2.58 1.61 -17.95
CA LYS A 149 1.67 2.06 -19.00
C LYS A 149 0.51 2.90 -18.49
N ASN A 150 0.07 2.69 -17.23
CA ASN A 150 -1.08 3.37 -16.64
C ASN A 150 -0.74 4.00 -15.29
N PRO A 151 -1.21 5.22 -15.01
CA PRO A 151 -1.14 5.83 -13.69
C PRO A 151 -1.86 4.97 -12.64
N LEU A 152 -1.36 4.95 -11.39
CA LEU A 152 -1.94 4.13 -10.32
C LEU A 152 -3.39 4.53 -10.02
N GLU A 153 -3.71 5.81 -10.13
CA GLU A 153 -5.04 6.36 -9.96
C GLU A 153 -6.03 5.78 -10.99
N SER A 154 -5.58 5.61 -12.24
CA SER A 154 -6.36 4.99 -13.31
C SER A 154 -6.61 3.51 -13.04
N ILE A 155 -5.61 2.79 -12.53
CA ILE A 155 -5.76 1.37 -12.17
C ILE A 155 -6.75 1.23 -11.01
N ALA A 156 -6.63 2.07 -9.97
CA ALA A 156 -7.54 2.07 -8.84
C ALA A 156 -8.99 2.36 -9.26
N ALA A 157 -9.18 3.37 -10.11
CA ALA A 157 -10.51 3.71 -10.65
C ALA A 157 -11.10 2.56 -11.49
N ALA A 158 -10.29 1.85 -12.26
CA ALA A 158 -10.76 0.71 -13.06
C ALA A 158 -11.23 -0.47 -12.17
N GLN A 159 -10.59 -0.66 -10.99
CA GLN A 159 -10.96 -1.74 -10.06
C GLN A 159 -12.12 -1.37 -9.14
N CYS A 160 -12.15 -0.13 -8.65
CA CYS A 160 -13.12 0.30 -7.65
C CYS A 160 -14.31 1.08 -8.23
N GLY A 161 -14.32 1.35 -9.53
CA GLY A 161 -15.23 2.34 -10.13
C GLY A 161 -14.76 3.78 -9.89
N GLY A 162 -15.59 4.76 -10.29
CA GLY A 162 -15.30 6.17 -10.06
C GLY A 162 -14.38 6.81 -11.07
N HIS A 163 -13.79 7.90 -10.67
CA HIS A 163 -12.99 8.78 -11.52
C HIS A 163 -11.53 8.81 -11.08
N PHE A 164 -10.66 9.34 -11.93
CA PHE A 164 -9.27 9.65 -11.55
C PHE A 164 -8.83 11.01 -12.08
N ARG A 165 -7.83 11.58 -11.39
CA ARG A 165 -7.17 12.83 -11.78
C ARG A 165 -5.66 12.66 -11.65
N THR A 166 -4.97 12.87 -12.75
CA THR A 166 -3.51 12.85 -12.81
C THR A 166 -2.93 14.26 -12.71
N LEU A 167 -1.72 14.36 -12.22
CA LEU A 167 -0.93 15.58 -12.21
C LEU A 167 0.13 15.48 -13.32
N PRO A 168 -0.06 16.13 -14.48
CA PRO A 168 0.87 16.05 -15.61
C PRO A 168 2.11 16.92 -15.37
N ALA A 169 2.87 16.60 -14.35
CA ALA A 169 4.05 17.36 -13.95
C ALA A 169 5.16 16.45 -13.40
N PRO A 170 6.44 16.86 -13.44
CA PRO A 170 7.51 16.18 -12.75
C PRO A 170 7.35 16.28 -11.23
N LEU A 171 7.96 15.34 -10.50
CA LEU A 171 7.96 15.36 -9.04
C LEU A 171 8.65 16.60 -8.48
N TYR A 172 9.79 16.96 -9.06
CA TYR A 172 10.58 18.10 -8.64
C TYR A 172 10.86 19.06 -9.81
N SER A 173 10.99 20.34 -9.47
CA SER A 173 11.55 21.36 -10.35
C SER A 173 12.82 21.93 -9.75
N SER A 174 13.83 22.17 -10.58
CA SER A 174 15.04 22.90 -10.17
C SER A 174 14.78 24.39 -9.95
N ASN A 175 13.68 24.91 -10.51
CA ASN A 175 13.29 26.32 -10.44
C ASN A 175 11.98 26.48 -9.64
N PRO A 176 11.99 27.08 -8.44
CA PRO A 176 10.79 27.35 -7.66
C PRO A 176 9.76 28.24 -8.37
N ASP A 177 10.23 29.18 -9.23
CA ASP A 177 9.30 30.02 -10.00
C ASP A 177 8.45 29.20 -10.96
N LEU A 178 9.03 28.15 -11.55
CA LEU A 178 8.27 27.23 -12.40
C LEU A 178 7.19 26.49 -11.60
N VAL A 179 7.49 26.07 -10.39
CA VAL A 179 6.48 25.46 -9.49
C VAL A 179 5.31 26.41 -9.25
N ASN A 180 5.61 27.68 -8.96
CA ASN A 180 4.60 28.70 -8.76
C ASN A 180 3.79 29.02 -10.00
N LEU A 181 4.39 28.96 -11.19
CA LEU A 181 3.68 29.13 -12.47
C LEU A 181 2.75 27.96 -12.75
N ILE A 182 3.22 26.72 -12.57
CA ILE A 182 2.40 25.53 -12.77
C ILE A 182 1.16 25.54 -11.85
N LYS A 183 1.33 26.01 -10.60
CA LYS A 183 0.21 26.14 -9.66
C LYS A 183 -0.85 27.16 -10.04
N LYS A 184 -0.57 28.04 -10.99
CA LYS A 184 -1.52 29.05 -11.52
C LYS A 184 -2.21 28.57 -12.81
N GLU A 185 -1.85 27.42 -13.33
CA GLU A 185 -2.46 26.88 -14.53
C GLU A 185 -3.86 26.31 -14.22
N PRO A 186 -4.85 26.47 -15.13
CA PRO A 186 -6.24 26.03 -14.88
C PRO A 186 -6.37 24.55 -14.52
N PHE A 187 -5.51 23.67 -15.05
CA PHE A 187 -5.53 22.25 -14.68
C PHE A 187 -5.12 22.02 -13.22
N TYR A 188 -4.21 22.87 -12.70
CA TYR A 188 -3.76 22.75 -11.32
C TYR A 188 -4.79 23.31 -10.33
N GLU A 189 -5.50 24.37 -10.69
CA GLU A 189 -6.61 24.90 -9.84
C GLU A 189 -7.65 23.83 -9.53
N GLN A 190 -8.02 23.01 -10.52
CA GLN A 190 -8.93 21.89 -10.31
C GLN A 190 -8.38 20.82 -9.36
N LEU A 191 -7.08 20.55 -9.45
CA LEU A 191 -6.41 19.61 -8.53
C LEU A 191 -6.29 20.20 -7.12
N ASP A 192 -6.01 21.49 -7.01
CA ASP A 192 -5.87 22.19 -5.73
C ASP A 192 -7.19 22.18 -4.93
N GLU A 193 -8.33 22.38 -5.60
CA GLU A 193 -9.65 22.21 -5.01
C GLU A 193 -9.88 20.79 -4.47
N LEU A 194 -9.42 19.77 -5.20
CA LEU A 194 -9.50 18.39 -4.76
C LEU A 194 -8.54 18.10 -3.59
N TYR A 195 -7.33 18.67 -3.61
CA TYR A 195 -6.37 18.56 -2.50
C TYR A 195 -6.90 19.22 -1.22
N ASP A 196 -7.64 20.34 -1.33
CA ASP A 196 -8.28 21.00 -0.20
C ASP A 196 -9.43 20.20 0.42
N ASN A 197 -10.04 19.32 -0.35
CA ASN A 197 -11.18 18.49 0.05
C ASN A 197 -10.83 16.99 0.09
N MET A 198 -9.58 16.66 0.43
CA MET A 198 -9.12 15.29 0.51
C MET A 198 -9.63 14.58 1.75
N ASP A 199 -10.21 13.38 1.57
CA ASP A 199 -10.72 12.55 2.66
C ASP A 199 -9.69 11.55 3.17
N LEU A 200 -8.95 10.96 2.23
CA LEU A 200 -8.00 9.87 2.47
C LEU A 200 -6.73 10.06 1.64
N LEU A 201 -5.58 10.06 2.28
CA LEU A 201 -4.29 9.92 1.64
C LEU A 201 -3.75 8.51 1.86
N VAL A 202 -3.31 7.85 0.80
CA VAL A 202 -2.68 6.53 0.87
C VAL A 202 -1.24 6.64 0.36
N ALA A 203 -0.30 6.23 1.19
CA ALA A 203 1.12 6.31 0.89
C ALA A 203 1.92 5.13 1.45
N SER A 204 3.10 4.92 0.90
CA SER A 204 4.18 4.17 1.51
C SER A 204 5.39 5.07 1.72
N LEU A 205 6.39 4.58 2.44
CA LEU A 205 7.62 5.32 2.68
C LEU A 205 8.67 5.01 1.62
N GLY A 206 9.37 6.04 1.18
CA GLY A 206 10.61 5.95 0.43
C GLY A 206 11.84 6.00 1.36
N THR A 207 12.98 5.52 0.86
CA THR A 207 14.28 5.64 1.50
C THR A 207 15.24 6.38 0.57
N LEU A 208 16.34 6.89 1.10
CA LEU A 208 17.39 7.48 0.27
C LEU A 208 17.93 6.47 -0.73
N GLN A 209 18.12 5.20 -0.31
CA GLN A 209 18.55 4.13 -1.20
C GLN A 209 17.59 3.96 -2.40
N ALA A 210 16.28 3.93 -2.16
CA ALA A 210 15.29 3.82 -3.25
C ALA A 210 15.30 5.05 -4.18
N PHE A 211 15.67 6.22 -3.69
CA PHE A 211 15.89 7.42 -4.51
C PHE A 211 17.15 7.29 -5.37
N GLU A 212 18.24 6.76 -4.82
CA GLU A 212 19.51 6.52 -5.51
C GLU A 212 19.39 5.42 -6.58
N GLU A 213 18.56 4.40 -6.34
CA GLU A 213 18.26 3.34 -7.31
C GLU A 213 17.42 3.83 -8.51
N GLU A 214 16.70 4.95 -8.35
CA GLU A 214 15.98 5.61 -9.44
C GLU A 214 16.97 6.49 -10.24
N SER A 215 17.57 5.93 -11.28
CA SER A 215 18.71 6.51 -11.99
C SER A 215 18.50 7.96 -12.43
N PHE A 216 17.31 8.34 -12.90
CA PHE A 216 17.02 9.71 -13.33
C PHE A 216 16.98 10.68 -12.13
N LEU A 217 16.35 10.31 -11.02
CA LEU A 217 16.30 11.14 -9.82
C LEU A 217 17.71 11.31 -9.24
N HIS A 218 18.46 10.23 -9.14
CA HIS A 218 19.84 10.24 -8.66
C HIS A 218 20.72 11.16 -9.53
N GLU A 219 20.80 10.90 -10.84
CA GLU A 219 21.71 11.65 -11.73
C GLU A 219 21.33 13.13 -11.89
N LYS A 220 20.05 13.48 -11.91
CA LYS A 220 19.58 14.81 -12.28
C LYS A 220 19.14 15.67 -11.11
N TYR A 221 18.64 15.06 -10.03
CA TYR A 221 18.03 15.80 -8.93
C TYR A 221 18.78 15.70 -7.60
N GLU A 222 19.61 14.70 -7.39
CA GLU A 222 20.30 14.54 -6.11
C GLU A 222 21.11 15.78 -5.70
N SER A 223 21.97 16.27 -6.59
CA SER A 223 22.77 17.47 -6.32
C SER A 223 21.94 18.74 -6.15
N LEU A 224 20.76 18.82 -6.76
CA LEU A 224 19.83 19.94 -6.66
C LEU A 224 19.03 19.93 -5.36
N LEU A 225 18.63 18.74 -4.91
CA LEU A 225 17.80 18.55 -3.73
C LEU A 225 18.63 18.51 -2.45
N PHE A 226 19.76 17.79 -2.47
CA PHE A 226 20.53 17.49 -1.26
C PHE A 226 21.84 18.29 -1.14
N LYS A 227 22.07 19.31 -1.97
CA LYS A 227 23.30 20.12 -1.96
C LYS A 227 23.75 20.59 -0.58
N ASN A 228 22.78 20.92 0.29
CA ASN A 228 23.03 21.44 1.64
C ASN A 228 22.50 20.51 2.74
N ILE A 229 22.17 19.25 2.38
CA ILE A 229 21.64 18.25 3.30
C ILE A 229 22.66 17.13 3.38
N HIS A 230 23.06 16.80 4.59
CA HIS A 230 23.92 15.65 4.80
C HIS A 230 23.08 14.38 4.61
N GLN A 231 23.40 13.56 3.60
CA GLN A 231 22.60 12.38 3.24
C GLN A 231 22.31 11.45 4.43
N LYS A 232 23.29 11.29 5.35
CA LYS A 232 23.10 10.48 6.57
C LYS A 232 22.08 11.07 7.56
N SER A 233 21.67 12.32 7.41
CA SER A 233 20.59 12.90 8.22
C SER A 233 19.20 12.58 7.67
N ILE A 234 19.09 12.01 6.48
CA ILE A 234 17.81 11.64 5.87
C ILE A 234 17.40 10.28 6.40
N SER A 235 16.33 10.23 7.19
CA SER A 235 15.74 9.01 7.70
C SER A 235 14.83 8.33 6.67
N GLY A 236 14.08 9.13 5.91
CA GLY A 236 13.16 8.63 4.90
C GLY A 236 12.50 9.74 4.10
N MET A 237 11.54 9.34 3.27
CA MET A 237 10.79 10.24 2.38
C MET A 237 9.32 9.84 2.35
N ILE A 238 8.43 10.83 2.38
CA ILE A 238 6.98 10.65 2.17
C ILE A 238 6.42 11.81 1.36
N PHE A 239 5.51 11.55 0.44
CA PHE A 239 4.93 12.56 -0.46
C PHE A 239 6.00 13.39 -1.22
N GLY A 240 7.11 12.75 -1.62
CA GLY A 240 8.26 13.43 -2.25
C GLY A 240 9.12 14.25 -1.29
N ARG A 241 8.84 14.28 -0.01
CA ARG A 241 9.50 15.08 1.03
C ARG A 241 10.44 14.24 1.88
N PRO A 242 11.74 14.47 1.84
CA PRO A 242 12.67 13.87 2.79
C PRO A 242 12.52 14.51 4.18
N TYR A 243 12.78 13.70 5.21
CA TYR A 243 12.76 14.10 6.61
C TYR A 243 13.94 13.47 7.37
N ASP A 244 14.32 14.09 8.48
CA ASP A 244 15.39 13.62 9.35
C ASP A 244 14.91 12.55 10.36
N HIS A 245 15.84 12.09 11.22
CA HIS A 245 15.57 11.09 12.25
C HIS A 245 14.63 11.59 13.37
N GLU A 246 14.45 12.92 13.49
CA GLU A 246 13.50 13.54 14.41
C GLU A 246 12.14 13.83 13.74
N GLY A 247 12.02 13.54 12.46
CA GLY A 247 10.79 13.74 11.69
C GLY A 247 10.62 15.16 11.13
N HIS A 248 11.67 15.99 11.15
CA HIS A 248 11.61 17.33 10.57
C HIS A 248 11.80 17.25 9.06
N PHE A 249 10.87 17.82 8.31
CA PHE A 249 10.98 17.93 6.87
C PHE A 249 11.99 18.98 6.46
N PHE A 250 12.78 18.71 5.42
CA PHE A 250 13.76 19.65 4.87
C PHE A 250 13.04 20.71 4.02
N SER A 251 12.86 21.90 4.60
CA SER A 251 12.14 23.03 3.96
C SER A 251 12.76 23.47 2.63
N SER A 252 14.06 23.30 2.44
CA SER A 252 14.76 23.61 1.18
C SER A 252 14.30 22.80 -0.04
N ILE A 253 13.49 21.76 0.18
CA ILE A 253 12.94 20.89 -0.88
C ILE A 253 11.47 21.17 -1.13
N THR A 254 10.72 21.65 -0.12
CA THR A 254 9.28 21.89 -0.22
C THR A 254 8.90 22.77 -1.42
N ASP A 255 9.66 23.84 -1.69
CA ASP A 255 9.40 24.77 -2.80
C ASP A 255 9.69 24.19 -4.18
N LYS A 256 10.31 23.01 -4.23
CA LYS A 256 10.66 22.32 -5.48
C LYS A 256 9.69 21.22 -5.84
N ILE A 257 8.77 20.86 -4.93
CA ILE A 257 7.81 19.78 -5.13
C ILE A 257 6.57 20.28 -5.87
N ILE A 258 6.17 19.55 -6.89
CA ILE A 258 4.93 19.80 -7.60
C ILE A 258 3.90 18.77 -7.13
N GLY A 259 2.81 19.25 -6.54
CA GLY A 259 1.75 18.41 -5.98
C GLY A 259 1.14 19.02 -4.71
N ILE A 260 0.47 18.17 -3.95
CA ILE A 260 -0.22 18.52 -2.70
C ILE A 260 0.70 19.26 -1.73
N SER A 261 0.22 20.31 -1.08
CA SER A 261 0.96 21.11 -0.10
C SER A 261 1.00 20.45 1.28
N ASP A 262 1.96 20.87 2.11
CA ASP A 262 2.08 20.40 3.51
C ASP A 262 0.81 20.67 4.31
N GLN A 263 0.20 21.84 4.09
CA GLN A 263 -1.05 22.23 4.77
C GLN A 263 -2.21 21.31 4.37
N GLN A 264 -2.35 20.98 3.10
CA GLN A 264 -3.40 20.07 2.60
C GLN A 264 -3.18 18.64 3.10
N ILE A 265 -1.92 18.18 3.15
CA ILE A 265 -1.61 16.87 3.74
C ILE A 265 -2.07 16.82 5.20
N VAL A 266 -1.67 17.80 6.02
CA VAL A 266 -2.00 17.83 7.46
C VAL A 266 -3.50 18.02 7.70
N LYS A 267 -4.19 18.78 6.84
CA LYS A 267 -5.64 18.98 6.88
C LYS A 267 -6.42 17.69 6.61
N THR A 268 -5.87 16.78 5.82
CA THR A 268 -6.55 15.52 5.47
C THR A 268 -6.72 14.63 6.71
N PRO A 269 -7.95 14.19 7.02
CA PRO A 269 -8.26 13.50 8.27
C PRO A 269 -7.66 12.10 8.38
N VAL A 270 -7.52 11.40 7.25
CA VAL A 270 -6.97 10.04 7.17
C VAL A 270 -5.71 10.06 6.31
N ARG A 271 -4.56 9.94 6.96
CA ARG A 271 -3.26 9.79 6.30
C ARG A 271 -2.76 8.38 6.57
N PHE A 272 -3.09 7.50 5.64
CA PHE A 272 -2.90 6.05 5.75
C PHE A 272 -1.56 5.64 5.15
N VAL A 273 -0.68 5.09 5.96
CA VAL A 273 0.67 4.67 5.54
C VAL A 273 0.85 3.18 5.72
N VAL A 274 1.41 2.54 4.70
CA VAL A 274 1.70 1.10 4.69
C VAL A 274 3.21 0.88 4.60
N VAL A 275 3.74 0.10 5.54
CA VAL A 275 5.16 -0.27 5.57
C VAL A 275 5.27 -1.79 5.66
N ASN A 276 5.74 -2.40 4.59
CA ASN A 276 5.80 -3.85 4.39
C ASN A 276 7.21 -4.43 4.31
N ASP A 277 8.24 -3.59 4.51
CA ASP A 277 9.63 -4.04 4.50
C ASP A 277 10.38 -3.52 5.73
N ARG A 278 11.12 -4.43 6.37
CA ARG A 278 11.87 -4.15 7.60
C ARG A 278 12.99 -3.10 7.40
N PHE A 279 13.58 -3.03 6.23
CA PHE A 279 14.64 -2.04 5.99
C PHE A 279 14.12 -0.59 6.01
N LYS A 280 12.81 -0.40 5.91
CA LYS A 280 12.13 0.91 6.08
C LYS A 280 11.84 1.28 7.55
N SER A 281 12.32 0.48 8.54
CA SER A 281 12.01 0.75 9.96
C SER A 281 12.54 2.08 10.45
N GLU A 282 13.71 2.51 10.00
CA GLU A 282 14.29 3.82 10.33
C GLU A 282 13.46 4.96 9.70
N ALA A 283 13.10 4.81 8.43
CA ALA A 283 12.20 5.75 7.77
C ALA A 283 10.83 5.82 8.48
N LEU A 284 10.31 4.68 8.96
CA LEU A 284 9.06 4.65 9.70
C LEU A 284 9.18 5.40 11.03
N LEU A 285 10.27 5.24 11.77
CA LEU A 285 10.47 5.95 13.02
C LEU A 285 10.46 7.48 12.81
N GLY A 286 11.22 8.00 11.84
CA GLY A 286 11.20 9.43 11.52
C GLY A 286 9.82 9.93 11.08
N ALA A 287 9.11 9.17 10.23
CA ALA A 287 7.75 9.53 9.81
C ALA A 287 6.74 9.52 10.97
N LEU A 288 6.88 8.61 11.93
CA LEU A 288 6.05 8.57 13.13
C LEU A 288 6.31 9.79 14.03
N LYS A 289 7.58 10.16 14.25
CA LYS A 289 7.97 11.36 15.02
C LYS A 289 7.45 12.65 14.39
N SER A 290 7.36 12.71 13.06
CA SER A 290 6.83 13.90 12.35
C SER A 290 5.34 14.17 12.60
N GLY A 291 4.57 13.17 13.05
CA GLY A 291 3.12 13.26 13.20
C GLY A 291 2.35 13.29 11.87
N ILE A 292 3.01 13.04 10.73
CA ILE A 292 2.36 13.04 9.41
C ILE A 292 1.42 11.85 9.23
N ILE A 293 1.67 10.73 9.92
CA ILE A 293 0.89 9.49 9.85
C ILE A 293 -0.27 9.56 10.85
N THR A 294 -1.47 9.20 10.43
CA THR A 294 -2.62 9.00 11.34
C THR A 294 -3.04 7.55 11.43
N HIS A 295 -2.86 6.79 10.36
CA HIS A 295 -3.22 5.37 10.25
C HIS A 295 -2.03 4.60 9.69
N LEU A 296 -1.67 3.52 10.34
CA LEU A 296 -0.50 2.71 10.00
C LEU A 296 -0.89 1.24 9.83
N VAL A 297 -0.44 0.61 8.76
CA VAL A 297 -0.40 -0.85 8.64
C VAL A 297 1.05 -1.29 8.53
N THR A 298 1.47 -2.21 9.40
CA THR A 298 2.80 -2.80 9.38
C THR A 298 2.81 -4.17 10.07
N SER A 299 3.98 -4.78 10.24
CA SER A 299 4.14 -6.04 10.96
C SER A 299 4.77 -5.85 12.33
N GLU A 300 4.60 -6.87 13.18
CA GLU A 300 5.26 -6.99 14.48
C GLU A 300 6.79 -6.95 14.36
N THR A 301 7.34 -7.53 13.28
CA THR A 301 8.78 -7.51 13.00
C THR A 301 9.30 -6.09 12.79
N ILE A 302 8.56 -5.29 12.01
CA ILE A 302 8.91 -3.89 11.72
C ILE A 302 8.68 -3.01 12.96
N ALA A 303 7.54 -3.20 13.63
CA ALA A 303 7.19 -2.45 14.82
C ALA A 303 8.22 -2.63 15.95
N ASN A 304 8.65 -3.86 16.22
CA ASN A 304 9.70 -4.12 17.22
C ASN A 304 11.04 -3.49 16.83
N ARG A 305 11.39 -3.46 15.55
CA ARG A 305 12.62 -2.77 15.11
C ARG A 305 12.52 -1.26 15.29
N VAL A 306 11.35 -0.64 15.06
CA VAL A 306 11.10 0.79 15.33
C VAL A 306 11.30 1.11 16.80
N LEU A 307 10.75 0.31 17.73
CA LEU A 307 10.92 0.51 19.16
C LEU A 307 12.40 0.37 19.58
N GLN A 308 13.09 -0.64 19.03
CA GLN A 308 14.51 -0.82 19.29
C GLN A 308 15.35 0.38 18.82
N LEU A 309 15.09 0.88 17.59
CA LEU A 309 15.78 2.08 17.06
C LEU A 309 15.52 3.32 17.93
N GLN A 310 14.32 3.45 18.47
CA GLN A 310 13.98 4.56 19.35
C GLN A 310 14.75 4.49 20.69
N GLU A 311 14.91 3.30 21.26
CA GLU A 311 15.72 3.07 22.46
C GLU A 311 17.21 3.34 22.19
N GLU A 312 17.73 2.91 21.02
CA GLU A 312 19.11 3.14 20.58
C GLU A 312 19.42 4.64 20.36
N SER A 313 18.41 5.44 19.98
CA SER A 313 18.58 6.88 19.73
C SER A 313 18.62 7.72 21.01
N GLY A 314 18.27 7.14 22.19
CA GLY A 314 18.27 7.78 23.50
C GLY A 314 17.28 8.96 23.61
N PRO A 315 17.07 9.51 24.81
CA PRO A 315 16.32 10.74 24.98
C PRO A 315 17.10 11.95 24.47
#